data_a61d95c2bb042344b5173fa7d4ebf15e
#
_entry.id   a61d95c2bb042344b5173fa7d4ebf15e
#
_cell.length_a   1.000
_cell.length_b   1.000
_cell.length_c   1.000
_cell.angle_alpha   90.00
_cell.angle_beta   90.00
_cell.angle_gamma   90.00
#
_symmetry.space_group_name_H-M   'P 1'
#
loop_
_entity.id
_entity.type
_entity.pdbx_description
1 polymer ?
#
loop_
_entity_poly.entity_id
_entity_poly.type
_entity_poly.pdbx_seq_one_letter_code
_entity_poly.pdbx_strand_id
1 'polypeptide(L)' 'MASGEVAEKVKGIIVEQLGVSMEEVTPEASFIEDLGADSLDIVELVMALEEVYDLEISDEDAEKIQTVQDVINYIQEKVA' A
#
# COMPACT_ATOMS: atom_id res chain seq x y z
N MET A 1 -2.76 14.21 -12.77
CA MET A 1 -3.98 13.81 -12.10
C MET A 1 -3.66 13.17 -10.76
N ALA A 2 -4.45 13.49 -9.77
CA ALA A 2 -4.17 13.04 -8.39
C ALA A 2 -4.13 11.52 -8.28
N SER A 3 -5.03 10.80 -8.96
CA SER A 3 -5.09 9.35 -8.83
C SER A 3 -3.83 8.67 -9.38
N GLY A 4 -3.29 9.20 -10.48
CA GLY A 4 -2.05 8.66 -11.03
C GLY A 4 -0.88 8.89 -10.09
N GLU A 5 -0.83 10.05 -9.47
CA GLU A 5 0.23 10.38 -8.52
C GLU A 5 0.16 9.50 -7.28
N VAL A 6 -1.06 9.26 -6.78
CA VAL A 6 -1.23 8.41 -5.61
C VAL A 6 -0.77 7.00 -5.92
N ALA A 7 -1.18 6.45 -7.06
CA ALA A 7 -0.80 5.10 -7.43
C ALA A 7 0.71 4.94 -7.52
N GLU A 8 1.38 5.90 -8.17
CA GLU A 8 2.84 5.85 -8.32
C GLU A 8 3.54 5.94 -6.98
N LYS A 9 3.08 6.84 -6.12
CA LYS A 9 3.70 7.03 -4.82
C LYS A 9 3.50 5.80 -3.94
N VAL A 10 2.30 5.25 -3.94
CA VAL A 10 2.02 4.04 -3.17
C VAL A 10 2.89 2.89 -3.64
N LYS A 11 3.02 2.71 -4.95
CA LYS A 11 3.86 1.64 -5.49
C LYS A 11 5.32 1.81 -5.05
N GLY A 12 5.82 3.04 -5.07
CA GLY A 12 7.18 3.31 -4.61
C GLY A 12 7.38 2.94 -3.15
N ILE A 13 6.40 3.25 -2.32
CA ILE A 13 6.47 2.91 -0.91
C ILE A 13 6.49 1.39 -0.74
N ILE A 14 5.66 0.69 -1.48
CA ILE A 14 5.61 -0.77 -1.42
C ILE A 14 6.96 -1.37 -1.82
N VAL A 15 7.54 -0.87 -2.89
CA VAL A 15 8.86 -1.33 -3.35
C VAL A 15 9.90 -1.18 -2.24
N GLU A 16 9.91 -0.04 -1.58
CA GLU A 16 10.87 0.23 -0.52
C GLU A 16 10.64 -0.66 0.70
N GLN A 17 9.38 -0.79 1.10
CA GLN A 17 9.08 -1.52 2.35
C GLN A 17 9.23 -3.02 2.19
N LEU A 18 8.86 -3.55 1.05
CA LEU A 18 8.87 -5.00 0.84
C LEU A 18 10.10 -5.50 0.08
N GLY A 19 10.87 -4.59 -0.50
CA GLY A 19 12.05 -4.98 -1.24
C GLY A 19 11.74 -5.72 -2.54
N VAL A 20 10.63 -5.39 -3.17
CA VAL A 20 10.21 -6.00 -4.43
C VAL A 20 10.45 -5.02 -5.57
N SER A 21 10.39 -5.51 -6.81
CA SER A 21 10.56 -4.65 -7.96
C SER A 21 9.25 -3.97 -8.32
N MET A 22 9.35 -2.85 -9.03
CA MET A 22 8.16 -2.13 -9.47
C MET A 22 7.29 -2.99 -10.38
N GLU A 23 7.92 -3.86 -11.14
CA GLU A 23 7.19 -4.74 -12.05
C GLU A 23 6.30 -5.74 -11.32
N GLU A 24 6.70 -6.12 -10.12
CA GLU A 24 5.92 -7.05 -9.31
C GLU A 24 4.70 -6.39 -8.69
N VAL A 25 4.71 -5.07 -8.57
CA VAL A 25 3.65 -4.34 -7.88
C VAL A 25 2.55 -3.99 -8.88
N THR A 26 1.74 -4.98 -9.19
CA THR A 26 0.58 -4.79 -10.06
C THR A 26 -0.67 -4.59 -9.21
N PRO A 27 -1.73 -3.99 -9.78
CA PRO A 27 -2.95 -3.75 -8.99
C PRO A 27 -3.55 -5.00 -8.37
N GLU A 28 -3.44 -6.13 -9.06
CA GLU A 28 -4.02 -7.39 -8.58
C GLU A 28 -3.12 -8.13 -7.61
N ALA A 29 -1.89 -7.68 -7.43
CA ALA A 29 -0.92 -8.41 -6.61
C ALA A 29 -1.37 -8.43 -5.15
N SER A 30 -1.39 -9.63 -4.57
CA SER A 30 -1.64 -9.80 -3.15
C SER A 30 -0.34 -9.60 -2.39
N PHE A 31 -0.40 -8.84 -1.30
CA PHE A 31 0.81 -8.59 -0.52
C PHE A 31 1.41 -9.87 0.02
N ILE A 32 0.58 -10.77 0.50
CA ILE A 32 1.05 -12.00 1.12
C ILE A 32 1.38 -13.06 0.07
N GLU A 33 0.46 -13.28 -0.87
CA GLU A 33 0.61 -14.37 -1.82
C GLU A 33 1.57 -14.04 -2.96
N ASP A 34 1.50 -12.82 -3.47
CA ASP A 34 2.27 -12.46 -4.66
C ASP A 34 3.57 -11.74 -4.32
N LEU A 35 3.57 -10.93 -3.27
CA LEU A 35 4.74 -10.13 -2.90
C LEU A 35 5.50 -10.73 -1.73
N GLY A 36 4.98 -11.79 -1.13
CA GLY A 36 5.68 -12.50 -0.07
C GLY A 36 5.76 -11.77 1.26
N ALA A 37 4.85 -10.83 1.49
CA ALA A 37 4.84 -10.08 2.74
C ALA A 37 4.21 -10.92 3.85
N ASP A 38 4.71 -10.76 5.07
CA ASP A 38 4.03 -11.33 6.23
C ASP A 38 3.30 -10.22 6.97
N SER A 39 2.68 -10.56 8.10
CA SER A 39 1.86 -9.59 8.82
C SER A 39 2.69 -8.41 9.33
N LEU A 40 3.94 -8.66 9.71
CA LEU A 40 4.81 -7.59 10.18
C LEU A 40 5.13 -6.63 9.03
N ASP A 41 5.39 -7.16 7.86
CA ASP A 41 5.64 -6.33 6.67
C ASP A 41 4.43 -5.45 6.38
N ILE A 42 3.23 -5.99 6.52
CA ILE A 42 2.00 -5.23 6.29
C ILE A 42 1.90 -4.08 7.30
N VAL A 43 2.19 -4.37 8.57
CA VAL A 43 2.15 -3.34 9.61
C VAL A 43 3.13 -2.20 9.29
N GLU A 44 4.34 -2.56 8.88
CA GLU A 44 5.34 -1.55 8.55
C GLU A 44 4.93 -0.73 7.33
N LEU A 45 4.32 -1.39 6.34
CA LEU A 45 3.83 -0.70 5.17
C LEU A 45 2.73 0.31 5.55
N VAL A 46 1.81 -0.13 6.40
CA VAL A 46 0.73 0.74 6.86
C VAL A 46 1.30 1.96 7.57
N MET A 47 2.28 1.74 8.45
CA MET A 47 2.90 2.84 9.17
C MET A 47 3.59 3.83 8.22
N ALA A 48 4.26 3.32 7.20
CA ALA A 48 4.91 4.18 6.22
C ALA A 48 3.89 5.02 5.48
N LEU A 49 2.77 4.42 5.12
CA LEU A 49 1.70 5.15 4.44
C LEU A 49 1.11 6.24 5.33
N GLU A 50 0.96 5.94 6.61
CA GLU A 50 0.45 6.92 7.56
C GLU A 50 1.37 8.14 7.65
N GLU A 51 2.67 7.89 7.64
CA GLU A 51 3.64 8.97 7.73
C GLU A 51 3.69 9.81 6.46
N VAL A 52 3.69 9.13 5.31
CA VAL A 52 3.81 9.84 4.02
C VAL A 52 2.60 10.72 3.75
N TYR A 53 1.42 10.22 4.08
CA TYR A 53 0.18 10.92 3.79
C TYR A 53 -0.42 11.63 5.00
N ASP A 54 0.24 11.54 6.15
CA ASP A 54 -0.20 12.22 7.38
C ASP A 54 -1.64 11.89 7.70
N LEU A 55 -1.93 10.59 7.77
CA LEU A 55 -3.27 10.12 8.09
C LEU A 55 -3.16 8.90 9.02
N GLU A 56 -4.31 8.50 9.57
CA GLU A 56 -4.40 7.34 10.45
C GLU A 56 -5.16 6.23 9.75
N ILE A 57 -4.59 5.03 9.82
CA ILE A 57 -5.24 3.83 9.28
C ILE A 57 -5.54 2.92 10.46
N SER A 58 -6.83 2.67 10.70
CA SER A 58 -7.23 1.81 11.80
C SER A 58 -6.84 0.36 11.51
N ASP A 59 -6.77 -0.44 12.58
CA ASP A 59 -6.48 -1.86 12.42
C ASP A 59 -7.52 -2.55 11.55
N GLU A 60 -8.78 -2.14 11.70
CA GLU A 60 -9.86 -2.68 10.87
C GLU A 60 -9.61 -2.42 9.41
N ASP A 61 -9.24 -1.18 9.08
CA ASP A 61 -8.99 -0.81 7.70
C ASP A 61 -7.76 -1.51 7.16
N ALA A 62 -6.73 -1.65 8.00
CA ALA A 62 -5.51 -2.34 7.59
C ALA A 62 -5.80 -3.79 7.22
N GLU A 63 -6.73 -4.43 7.92
CA GLU A 63 -7.10 -5.82 7.62
C GLU A 63 -7.77 -5.97 6.27
N LYS A 64 -8.41 -4.91 5.78
CA LYS A 64 -9.07 -4.93 4.49
C LYS A 64 -8.11 -4.75 3.33
N ILE A 65 -6.89 -4.32 3.63
CA ILE A 65 -5.87 -4.08 2.61
C ILE A 65 -5.19 -5.41 2.30
N GLN A 66 -5.55 -6.02 1.18
CA GLN A 66 -4.99 -7.31 0.78
C GLN A 66 -4.21 -7.22 -0.52
N THR A 67 -4.59 -6.32 -1.41
CA THR A 67 -3.92 -6.15 -2.69
C THR A 67 -3.43 -4.72 -2.84
N VAL A 68 -2.57 -4.53 -3.84
CA VAL A 68 -2.05 -3.20 -4.17
C VAL A 68 -3.20 -2.25 -4.48
N GLN A 69 -4.19 -2.73 -5.24
CA GLN A 69 -5.34 -1.89 -5.60
C GLN A 69 -6.13 -1.46 -4.37
N ASP A 70 -6.24 -2.34 -3.38
CA ASP A 70 -6.94 -2.00 -2.13
C ASP A 70 -6.28 -0.80 -1.45
N VAL A 71 -4.95 -0.81 -1.38
CA VAL A 71 -4.21 0.30 -0.78
C VAL A 71 -4.42 1.59 -1.57
N ILE A 72 -4.30 1.49 -2.89
CA ILE A 72 -4.45 2.67 -3.74
C ILE A 72 -5.83 3.28 -3.56
N ASN A 73 -6.86 2.44 -3.58
CA ASN A 73 -8.23 2.92 -3.41
C ASN A 73 -8.41 3.59 -2.05
N TYR A 74 -7.87 2.97 -1.01
CA TYR A 74 -8.02 3.50 0.34
C TYR A 74 -7.36 4.88 0.45
N ILE A 75 -6.14 5.01 -0.05
CA ILE A 75 -5.42 6.27 0.03
C ILE A 75 -6.11 7.35 -0.80
N GLN A 76 -6.58 6.99 -2.00
CA GLN A 76 -7.28 7.95 -2.85
C GLN A 76 -8.51 8.51 -2.16
N GLU A 77 -9.24 7.67 -1.44
CA GLU A 77 -10.40 8.12 -0.69
C GLU A 77 -10.01 9.10 0.42
N LYS A 78 -8.90 8.81 1.09
CA LYS A 78 -8.52 9.61 2.25
C LYS A 78 -7.94 10.96 1.86
N VAL A 79 -7.27 11.05 0.72
CA VAL A 79 -6.62 12.29 0.30
C VAL A 79 -7.46 13.09 -0.69
N ALA A 80 -8.58 12.57 -1.11
CA ALA A 80 -9.45 13.25 -2.07
C ALA A 80 -10.14 14.45 -1.42
#